data_7c6b76234304d4d8aad73c02bde2c7e3
#
_entry.id   7c6b76234304d4d8aad73c02bde2c7e3
#
_cell.length_a   1.000
_cell.length_b   1.000
_cell.length_c   1.000
_cell.angle_alpha   90.00
_cell.angle_beta   90.00
_cell.angle_gamma   90.00
#
_symmetry.space_group_name_H-M   'P 1'
#
loop_
_entity.id
_entity.type
_entity.pdbx_description
1 polymer ?
#
loop_
_entity_poly.entity_id
_entity_poly.type
_entity_poly.pdbx_seq_one_letter_code
_entity_poly.pdbx_strand_id
1 'polypeptide(L)'
;RYKTNKYLLGSLQTRGEYRPSFLDYQTYLSWQPSKRWQIDFIGNISENNYNFEPEDRETNFGTLKNVKSFKVYFDGQEKDLFRTFFGSLSLTHHLSSRTDISLIASAFSTKEQQRYDIQGQYWLTQTETSENLGVGTYMQHSRDYLKANVKSLKLMLQQRAGKHKIEGALTYKIEQIKENSAEYEYRDSAGYNVPHTGETLDMIYSLRARNKLDAKRFEAYVQDTWNFQSNDSVPTLYRLNYGVRYAHWDFNGESIVSPRASLNITPGW
;
A
#
# COMPACT_ATOMS: atom_id res chain seq x y z
N ARG A 1 5.27 -16.89 7.25
CA ARG A 1 5.20 -17.36 5.86
C ARG A 1 6.34 -16.74 5.08
N TYR A 2 7.18 -17.56 4.47
CA TYR A 2 8.21 -17.13 3.51
C TYR A 2 7.85 -17.64 2.13
N LYS A 3 7.93 -16.82 1.08
CA LYS A 3 7.62 -17.21 -0.29
C LYS A 3 8.51 -16.42 -1.26
N THR A 4 8.92 -17.07 -2.34
CA THR A 4 9.52 -16.42 -3.50
C THR A 4 8.75 -16.81 -4.76
N ASN A 5 8.48 -15.85 -5.61
CA ASN A 5 7.77 -16.04 -6.88
C ASN A 5 8.72 -15.96 -8.09
N LYS A 6 10.03 -16.09 -7.86
CA LYS A 6 11.06 -16.00 -8.91
C LYS A 6 10.70 -16.78 -10.18
N TYR A 7 10.15 -17.98 -10.02
CA TYR A 7 9.80 -18.87 -11.15
C TYR A 7 8.56 -18.45 -11.95
N LEU A 8 7.69 -17.64 -11.39
CA LEU A 8 6.46 -17.17 -12.06
C LEU A 8 6.69 -15.93 -12.91
N LEU A 9 7.75 -15.17 -12.63
CA LEU A 9 8.00 -13.89 -13.26
C LEU A 9 8.84 -13.99 -14.56
N GLY A 10 9.41 -15.15 -14.85
CA GLY A 10 10.14 -15.40 -16.11
C GLY A 10 9.28 -15.36 -17.38
N SER A 11 7.96 -15.30 -17.26
CA SER A 11 7.01 -15.17 -18.38
C SER A 11 6.58 -13.74 -18.67
N LEU A 12 7.07 -12.75 -17.94
CA LEU A 12 6.74 -11.35 -18.18
C LEU A 12 7.34 -10.85 -19.49
N GLN A 13 6.65 -9.92 -20.15
CA GLN A 13 7.10 -9.33 -21.43
C GLN A 13 8.40 -8.52 -21.31
N THR A 14 8.69 -7.98 -20.13
CA THR A 14 9.96 -7.36 -19.79
C THR A 14 10.97 -8.44 -19.41
N ARG A 15 11.98 -8.64 -20.22
CA ARG A 15 13.07 -9.59 -19.92
C ARG A 15 13.97 -9.01 -18.84
N GLY A 16 14.23 -9.83 -17.82
CA GLY A 16 15.11 -9.46 -16.72
C GLY A 16 15.06 -10.51 -15.61
N GLU A 17 16.05 -10.50 -14.76
CA GLU A 17 16.08 -11.36 -13.60
C GLU A 17 15.30 -10.73 -12.43
N TYR A 18 14.16 -11.30 -12.08
CA TYR A 18 13.30 -10.88 -10.98
C TYR A 18 13.52 -11.77 -9.77
N ARG A 19 13.92 -11.19 -8.65
CA ARG A 19 14.18 -11.91 -7.40
C ARG A 19 13.31 -11.37 -6.24
N PRO A 20 11.97 -11.51 -6.30
CA PRO A 20 11.13 -11.11 -5.18
C PRO A 20 11.22 -12.12 -4.05
N SER A 21 11.27 -11.63 -2.83
CA SER A 21 11.14 -12.45 -1.63
C SER A 21 10.31 -11.72 -0.60
N PHE A 22 9.51 -12.47 0.16
CA PHE A 22 8.74 -11.88 1.24
C PHE A 22 8.67 -12.79 2.46
N LEU A 23 8.70 -12.17 3.60
CA LEU A 23 8.47 -12.75 4.90
C LEU A 23 7.23 -12.11 5.49
N ASP A 24 6.29 -12.91 5.97
CA ASP A 24 5.10 -12.46 6.68
C ASP A 24 4.91 -13.33 7.92
N TYR A 25 4.97 -12.70 9.08
CA TYR A 25 4.70 -13.31 10.36
C TYR A 25 3.52 -12.62 11.02
N GLN A 26 2.47 -13.39 11.30
CA GLN A 26 1.26 -12.92 11.95
C GLN A 26 1.03 -13.71 13.22
N THR A 27 0.59 -13.03 14.28
CA THR A 27 0.24 -13.66 15.54
C THR A 27 -1.03 -13.08 16.11
N TYR A 28 -1.84 -13.94 16.68
CA TYR A 28 -3.00 -13.57 17.48
C TYR A 28 -2.93 -14.35 18.79
N LEU A 29 -2.98 -13.63 19.90
CA LEU A 29 -3.02 -14.19 21.23
C LEU A 29 -4.25 -13.65 21.93
N SER A 30 -5.04 -14.55 22.52
CA SER A 30 -6.19 -14.21 23.34
C SER A 30 -6.08 -14.87 24.69
N TRP A 31 -6.21 -14.08 25.74
CA TRP A 31 -6.13 -14.54 27.11
C TRP A 31 -7.27 -13.96 27.94
N GLN A 32 -8.00 -14.84 28.61
CA GLN A 32 -9.11 -14.48 29.48
C GLN A 32 -8.77 -14.81 30.95
N PRO A 33 -8.09 -13.88 31.68
CA PRO A 33 -7.67 -14.12 33.07
C PRO A 33 -8.87 -14.27 34.03
N SER A 34 -10.03 -13.77 33.66
CA SER A 34 -11.27 -13.95 34.43
C SER A 34 -12.50 -13.81 33.52
N LYS A 35 -13.69 -14.17 34.02
CA LYS A 35 -14.97 -13.97 33.28
C LYS A 35 -15.28 -12.51 32.94
N ARG A 36 -14.55 -11.56 33.57
CA ARG A 36 -14.77 -10.12 33.37
C ARG A 36 -13.70 -9.46 32.52
N TRP A 37 -12.56 -10.11 32.27
CA TRP A 37 -11.45 -9.51 31.57
C TRP A 37 -10.99 -10.39 30.42
N GLN A 38 -10.80 -9.77 29.27
CA GLN A 38 -10.21 -10.37 28.08
C GLN A 38 -9.09 -9.48 27.56
N ILE A 39 -7.97 -10.07 27.21
CA ILE A 39 -6.81 -9.40 26.65
C ILE A 39 -6.53 -10.07 25.31
N ASP A 40 -6.52 -9.28 24.23
CA ASP A 40 -6.22 -9.76 22.89
C ASP A 40 -5.01 -9.00 22.35
N PHE A 41 -4.11 -9.71 21.73
CA PHE A 41 -2.98 -9.14 21.02
C PHE A 41 -2.95 -9.63 19.58
N ILE A 42 -2.81 -8.69 18.63
CA ILE A 42 -2.56 -8.97 17.22
C ILE A 42 -1.22 -8.34 16.85
N GLY A 43 -0.35 -9.11 16.22
CA GLY A 43 0.94 -8.65 15.72
C GLY A 43 1.18 -9.11 14.30
N ASN A 44 1.79 -8.24 13.50
CA ASN A 44 2.25 -8.55 12.16
C ASN A 44 3.65 -7.95 11.94
N ILE A 45 4.52 -8.74 11.36
CA ILE A 45 5.83 -8.31 10.86
C ILE A 45 5.91 -8.80 9.43
N SER A 46 6.07 -7.90 8.47
CA SER A 46 6.27 -8.26 7.09
C SER A 46 7.47 -7.55 6.49
N GLU A 47 8.18 -8.26 5.64
CA GLU A 47 9.28 -7.74 4.85
C GLU A 47 9.17 -8.26 3.44
N ASN A 48 9.10 -7.35 2.47
CA ASN A 48 9.11 -7.64 1.05
C ASN A 48 10.35 -7.02 0.45
N ASN A 49 11.13 -7.84 -0.23
CA ASN A 49 12.28 -7.42 -1.00
C ASN A 49 12.01 -7.72 -2.47
N TYR A 50 12.32 -6.78 -3.31
CA TYR A 50 12.26 -6.93 -4.75
C TYR A 50 13.60 -6.50 -5.33
N ASN A 51 14.22 -7.39 -6.10
CA ASN A 51 15.39 -7.10 -6.90
C ASN A 51 15.05 -7.36 -8.35
N PHE A 52 15.42 -6.44 -9.21
CA PHE A 52 15.29 -6.56 -10.64
C PHE A 52 16.61 -6.17 -11.30
N GLU A 53 17.10 -7.01 -12.19
CA GLU A 53 18.25 -6.78 -13.05
C GLU A 53 17.75 -6.93 -14.50
N PRO A 54 17.75 -5.86 -15.31
CA PRO A 54 17.31 -5.93 -16.69
C PRO A 54 18.29 -6.76 -17.52
N GLU A 55 17.75 -7.48 -18.50
CA GLU A 55 18.57 -8.26 -19.46
C GLU A 55 18.61 -7.56 -20.82
N ASP A 56 19.73 -7.73 -21.51
CA ASP A 56 19.91 -7.26 -22.87
C ASP A 56 18.84 -7.84 -23.81
N ARG A 57 18.44 -7.04 -24.77
CA ARG A 57 17.38 -7.41 -25.70
C ARG A 57 17.80 -7.13 -27.14
N GLU A 58 17.52 -8.08 -28.02
CA GLU A 58 17.60 -7.91 -29.47
C GLU A 58 16.28 -8.30 -30.13
N THR A 59 15.81 -7.47 -31.06
CA THR A 59 14.59 -7.71 -31.83
C THR A 59 14.86 -7.33 -33.29
N ASN A 60 14.60 -8.27 -34.18
CA ASN A 60 14.67 -8.05 -35.62
C ASN A 60 13.28 -7.85 -36.19
N PHE A 61 13.11 -6.85 -37.06
CA PHE A 61 11.83 -6.52 -37.69
C PHE A 61 12.06 -5.91 -39.08
N GLY A 62 11.02 -5.89 -39.88
CA GLY A 62 11.07 -5.34 -41.25
C GLY A 62 10.60 -6.35 -42.30
N THR A 63 10.96 -6.10 -43.55
CA THR A 63 10.65 -6.97 -44.70
C THR A 63 11.89 -7.77 -45.09
N LEU A 64 11.71 -8.83 -45.94
CA LEU A 64 12.80 -9.67 -46.41
C LEU A 64 13.96 -8.90 -47.10
N LYS A 65 13.67 -7.72 -47.63
CA LYS A 65 14.64 -6.83 -48.27
C LYS A 65 15.13 -5.64 -47.42
N ASN A 66 14.60 -5.53 -46.19
CA ASN A 66 14.95 -4.42 -45.32
C ASN A 66 14.72 -4.85 -43.86
N VAL A 67 15.62 -5.66 -43.34
CA VAL A 67 15.60 -6.13 -41.97
C VAL A 67 16.39 -5.16 -41.10
N LYS A 68 15.77 -4.72 -40.02
CA LYS A 68 16.37 -3.88 -38.98
C LYS A 68 16.57 -4.68 -37.72
N SER A 69 17.69 -4.49 -37.06
CA SER A 69 17.98 -5.02 -35.73
C SER A 69 17.94 -3.89 -34.72
N PHE A 70 17.12 -4.06 -33.69
CA PHE A 70 17.06 -3.18 -32.54
C PHE A 70 17.64 -3.91 -31.32
N LYS A 71 18.78 -3.41 -30.83
CA LYS A 71 19.47 -3.96 -29.65
C LYS A 71 19.37 -2.97 -28.51
N VAL A 72 19.11 -3.47 -27.32
CA VAL A 72 19.19 -2.70 -26.08
C VAL A 72 20.11 -3.44 -25.12
N TYR A 73 21.15 -2.78 -24.71
CA TYR A 73 22.07 -3.22 -23.67
C TYR A 73 21.68 -2.53 -22.38
N PHE A 74 21.49 -3.31 -21.31
CA PHE A 74 21.13 -2.80 -20.00
C PHE A 74 22.28 -3.00 -19.02
N ASP A 75 22.42 -2.04 -18.11
CA ASP A 75 23.27 -2.14 -16.93
C ASP A 75 22.54 -1.55 -15.73
N GLY A 76 22.84 -2.07 -14.54
CA GLY A 76 22.28 -1.59 -13.31
C GLY A 76 21.22 -2.52 -12.71
N GLN A 77 20.50 -2.00 -11.72
CA GLN A 77 19.55 -2.79 -10.94
C GLN A 77 18.54 -1.91 -10.21
N GLU A 78 17.40 -2.51 -9.89
CA GLU A 78 16.39 -1.98 -8.99
C GLU A 78 16.34 -2.82 -7.71
N LYS A 79 16.29 -2.16 -6.55
CA LYS A 79 16.14 -2.80 -5.23
C LYS A 79 15.11 -2.06 -4.41
N ASP A 80 14.04 -2.77 -4.09
CA ASP A 80 12.97 -2.27 -3.26
C ASP A 80 12.86 -3.06 -1.97
N LEU A 81 12.63 -2.35 -0.89
CA LEU A 81 12.39 -2.91 0.43
C LEU A 81 11.13 -2.28 1.04
N PHE A 82 10.18 -3.13 1.40
CA PHE A 82 8.98 -2.75 2.14
C PHE A 82 8.96 -3.53 3.46
N ARG A 83 9.12 -2.83 4.57
CA ARG A 83 9.11 -3.43 5.90
C ARG A 83 8.02 -2.82 6.75
N THR A 84 7.12 -3.66 7.26
CA THR A 84 5.98 -3.25 8.08
C THR A 84 5.99 -3.95 9.43
N PHE A 85 5.73 -3.18 10.46
CA PHE A 85 5.45 -3.66 11.81
C PHE A 85 4.08 -3.15 12.24
N PHE A 86 3.24 -4.04 12.71
CA PHE A 86 1.96 -3.70 13.30
C PHE A 86 1.77 -4.47 14.60
N GLY A 87 1.26 -3.79 15.61
CA GLY A 87 0.83 -4.39 16.84
C GLY A 87 -0.41 -3.70 17.39
N SER A 88 -1.34 -4.48 17.91
CA SER A 88 -2.54 -3.99 18.60
C SER A 88 -2.81 -4.81 19.85
N LEU A 89 -2.94 -4.13 20.98
CA LEU A 89 -3.33 -4.71 22.26
C LEU A 89 -4.73 -4.19 22.61
N SER A 90 -5.64 -5.11 22.87
CA SER A 90 -7.00 -4.81 23.33
C SER A 90 -7.22 -5.35 24.73
N LEU A 91 -7.69 -4.50 25.63
CA LEU A 91 -8.14 -4.84 26.97
C LEU A 91 -9.66 -4.63 27.03
N THR A 92 -10.41 -5.70 27.14
CA THR A 92 -11.87 -5.66 27.24
C THR A 92 -12.32 -6.00 28.67
N HIS A 93 -13.16 -5.15 29.24
CA HIS A 93 -13.82 -5.38 30.51
C HIS A 93 -15.33 -5.60 30.30
N HIS A 94 -15.80 -6.78 30.67
CA HIS A 94 -17.22 -7.13 30.68
C HIS A 94 -17.87 -6.59 31.95
N LEU A 95 -18.44 -5.37 31.91
CA LEU A 95 -19.13 -4.74 33.04
C LEU A 95 -20.36 -5.52 33.44
N SER A 96 -21.08 -6.06 32.46
CA SER A 96 -22.25 -6.93 32.66
C SER A 96 -22.37 -7.91 31.49
N SER A 97 -23.35 -8.81 31.51
CA SER A 97 -23.67 -9.68 30.35
C SER A 97 -24.11 -8.92 29.09
N ARG A 98 -24.31 -7.60 29.20
CA ARG A 98 -24.83 -6.75 28.12
C ARG A 98 -23.94 -5.55 27.79
N THR A 99 -22.90 -5.30 28.61
CA THR A 99 -22.08 -4.09 28.48
C THR A 99 -20.61 -4.43 28.51
N ASP A 100 -19.91 -4.05 27.46
CA ASP A 100 -18.47 -4.21 27.30
C ASP A 100 -17.80 -2.86 27.12
N ILE A 101 -16.67 -2.64 27.77
CA ILE A 101 -15.75 -1.51 27.54
C ILE A 101 -14.42 -2.08 27.08
N SER A 102 -13.89 -1.56 25.97
CA SER A 102 -12.61 -1.97 25.43
C SER A 102 -11.67 -0.78 25.26
N LEU A 103 -10.45 -0.92 25.75
CA LEU A 103 -9.35 -0.02 25.47
C LEU A 103 -8.39 -0.70 24.50
N ILE A 104 -8.16 -0.08 23.34
CA ILE A 104 -7.33 -0.65 22.28
C ILE A 104 -6.19 0.32 21.98
N ALA A 105 -4.96 -0.14 22.16
CA ALA A 105 -3.76 0.58 21.78
C ALA A 105 -3.12 -0.12 20.59
N SER A 106 -2.81 0.63 19.53
CA SER A 106 -2.15 0.09 18.35
C SER A 106 -0.99 0.95 17.88
N ALA A 107 -0.02 0.31 17.26
CA ALA A 107 1.12 0.95 16.62
C ALA A 107 1.38 0.29 15.28
N PHE A 108 1.55 1.12 14.27
CA PHE A 108 1.93 0.76 12.91
C PHE A 108 3.20 1.52 12.54
N SER A 109 4.14 0.83 11.90
CA SER A 109 5.34 1.45 11.34
C SER A 109 5.65 0.80 10.01
N THR A 110 5.81 1.58 8.96
CA THR A 110 6.33 1.11 7.68
C THR A 110 7.59 1.87 7.31
N LYS A 111 8.50 1.16 6.64
CA LYS A 111 9.68 1.71 6.00
C LYS A 111 9.70 1.18 4.57
N GLU A 112 9.73 2.09 3.62
CA GLU A 112 9.77 1.80 2.20
C GLU A 112 11.03 2.44 1.61
N GLN A 113 11.71 1.68 0.79
CA GLN A 113 12.90 2.12 0.07
C GLN A 113 12.78 1.62 -1.34
N GLN A 114 12.88 2.53 -2.28
CA GLN A 114 13.01 2.22 -3.69
C GLN A 114 14.32 2.81 -4.18
N ARG A 115 15.14 2.00 -4.77
CA ARG A 115 16.46 2.40 -5.28
C ARG A 115 16.69 1.73 -6.60
N TYR A 116 16.84 2.51 -7.64
CA TYR A 116 17.28 2.00 -8.92
C TYR A 116 18.34 2.89 -9.53
N ASP A 117 19.25 2.24 -10.21
CA ASP A 117 20.21 2.80 -11.14
C ASP A 117 20.14 1.90 -12.38
N ILE A 118 19.49 2.37 -13.42
CA ILE A 118 19.32 1.61 -14.67
C ILE A 118 19.81 2.47 -15.82
N GLN A 119 20.76 1.93 -16.55
CA GLN A 119 21.26 2.51 -17.80
C GLN A 119 20.86 1.59 -18.93
N GLY A 120 20.38 2.16 -20.04
CA GLY A 120 20.11 1.45 -21.27
C GLY A 120 20.80 2.14 -22.44
N GLN A 121 21.47 1.36 -23.27
CA GLN A 121 22.02 1.81 -24.56
C GLN A 121 21.27 1.06 -25.66
N TYR A 122 20.71 1.77 -26.61
CA TYR A 122 20.00 1.17 -27.72
C TYR A 122 20.66 1.50 -29.07
N TRP A 123 20.62 0.51 -29.95
CA TRP A 123 21.18 0.55 -31.28
C TRP A 123 20.12 0.08 -32.27
N LEU A 124 19.88 0.88 -33.28
CA LEU A 124 19.07 0.51 -34.44
C LEU A 124 19.99 0.41 -35.65
N THR A 125 20.13 -0.79 -36.21
CA THR A 125 20.99 -1.05 -37.37
C THR A 125 20.17 -1.66 -38.51
N GLN A 126 20.59 -1.34 -39.73
CA GLN A 126 20.10 -2.06 -40.89
C GLN A 126 21.00 -3.29 -41.12
N THR A 127 20.35 -4.48 -41.08
CA THR A 127 21.11 -5.75 -41.04
C THR A 127 21.91 -6.01 -42.32
N GLU A 128 21.39 -5.62 -43.47
CA GLU A 128 22.06 -5.87 -44.76
C GLU A 128 23.30 -5.00 -44.98
N THR A 129 23.26 -3.74 -44.57
CA THR A 129 24.34 -2.78 -44.77
C THR A 129 25.23 -2.58 -43.55
N SER A 130 24.82 -3.12 -42.40
CA SER A 130 25.43 -2.85 -41.08
C SER A 130 25.45 -1.36 -40.73
N GLU A 131 24.57 -0.57 -41.33
CA GLU A 131 24.47 0.86 -41.10
C GLU A 131 23.74 1.15 -39.80
N ASN A 132 24.32 2.01 -38.95
CA ASN A 132 23.69 2.49 -37.75
C ASN A 132 22.68 3.56 -38.11
N LEU A 133 21.38 3.28 -37.88
CA LEU A 133 20.27 4.19 -38.13
C LEU A 133 19.96 5.08 -36.92
N GLY A 134 20.35 4.63 -35.74
CA GLY A 134 20.14 5.38 -34.51
C GLY A 134 20.86 4.72 -33.33
N VAL A 135 21.41 5.55 -32.47
CA VAL A 135 22.05 5.16 -31.21
C VAL A 135 21.53 6.11 -30.14
N GLY A 136 21.18 5.57 -28.98
CA GLY A 136 20.75 6.40 -27.88
C GLY A 136 21.07 5.76 -26.55
N THR A 137 21.03 6.57 -25.51
CA THR A 137 21.29 6.15 -24.14
C THR A 137 20.30 6.81 -23.21
N TYR A 138 19.88 6.09 -22.19
CA TYR A 138 19.18 6.69 -21.07
C TYR A 138 19.78 6.19 -19.76
N MET A 139 19.67 7.00 -18.72
CA MET A 139 20.08 6.65 -17.37
C MET A 139 19.00 7.15 -16.40
N GLN A 140 18.48 6.23 -15.62
CA GLN A 140 17.50 6.51 -14.59
C GLN A 140 18.09 6.23 -13.22
N HIS A 141 17.87 7.16 -12.30
CA HIS A 141 18.31 7.05 -10.92
C HIS A 141 17.19 7.41 -9.99
N SER A 142 16.96 6.60 -8.94
CA SER A 142 16.05 6.92 -7.86
C SER A 142 16.61 6.49 -6.50
N ARG A 143 16.33 7.32 -5.51
CA ARG A 143 16.60 7.08 -4.09
C ARG A 143 15.40 7.58 -3.28
N ASP A 144 14.38 6.74 -3.18
CA ASP A 144 13.14 7.09 -2.51
C ASP A 144 13.02 6.36 -1.17
N TYR A 145 12.75 7.13 -0.15
CA TYR A 145 12.61 6.63 1.21
C TYR A 145 11.36 7.19 1.85
N LEU A 146 10.47 6.31 2.28
CA LEU A 146 9.29 6.64 3.07
C LEU A 146 9.38 5.95 4.42
N LYS A 147 9.10 6.69 5.49
CA LYS A 147 8.87 6.14 6.83
C LYS A 147 7.58 6.71 7.38
N ALA A 148 6.62 5.84 7.66
CA ALA A 148 5.39 6.21 8.31
C ALA A 148 5.23 5.49 9.64
N ASN A 149 4.80 6.24 10.68
CA ASN A 149 4.45 5.69 11.97
C ASN A 149 3.08 6.22 12.37
N VAL A 150 2.19 5.32 12.77
CA VAL A 150 0.87 5.67 13.28
C VAL A 150 0.68 5.00 14.63
N LYS A 151 0.37 5.79 15.65
CA LYS A 151 -0.01 5.28 16.98
C LYS A 151 -1.46 5.65 17.22
N SER A 152 -2.23 4.73 17.78
CA SER A 152 -3.65 4.95 18.03
C SER A 152 -4.04 4.43 19.42
N LEU A 153 -4.90 5.19 20.08
CA LEU A 153 -5.60 4.77 21.29
C LEU A 153 -7.09 4.90 21.05
N LYS A 154 -7.85 3.82 21.25
CA LYS A 154 -9.28 3.77 21.06
C LYS A 154 -9.97 3.28 22.33
N LEU A 155 -10.96 4.02 22.79
CA LEU A 155 -11.90 3.61 23.83
C LEU A 155 -13.23 3.27 23.17
N MET A 156 -13.77 2.09 23.38
CA MET A 156 -15.00 1.61 22.78
C MET A 156 -15.95 1.11 23.87
N LEU A 157 -17.21 1.49 23.74
CA LEU A 157 -18.33 1.01 24.55
C LEU A 157 -19.30 0.25 23.65
N GLN A 158 -19.70 -0.94 24.07
CA GLN A 158 -20.75 -1.73 23.44
C GLN A 158 -21.83 -2.08 24.46
N GLN A 159 -23.09 -1.78 24.13
CA GLN A 159 -24.25 -2.02 24.99
C GLN A 159 -25.33 -2.78 24.21
N ARG A 160 -25.85 -3.86 24.78
CA ARG A 160 -27.03 -4.59 24.28
C ARG A 160 -28.24 -4.25 25.14
N ALA A 161 -29.26 -3.69 24.52
CA ALA A 161 -30.51 -3.27 25.18
C ALA A 161 -31.72 -3.78 24.40
N GLY A 162 -32.27 -4.92 24.78
CA GLY A 162 -33.39 -5.55 24.10
C GLY A 162 -33.05 -5.88 22.65
N LYS A 163 -33.68 -5.23 21.68
CA LYS A 163 -33.51 -5.39 20.23
C LYS A 163 -32.40 -4.50 19.67
N HIS A 164 -31.76 -3.69 20.49
CA HIS A 164 -30.76 -2.72 20.13
C HIS A 164 -29.35 -3.19 20.54
N LYS A 165 -28.38 -2.95 19.67
CA LYS A 165 -26.95 -3.05 19.96
C LYS A 165 -26.30 -1.69 19.67
N ILE A 166 -26.07 -0.92 20.72
CA ILE A 166 -25.46 0.39 20.65
C ILE A 166 -23.94 0.24 20.78
N GLU A 167 -23.21 0.90 19.92
CA GLU A 167 -21.74 0.91 19.91
C GLU A 167 -21.24 2.34 19.73
N GLY A 168 -20.30 2.76 20.55
CA GLY A 168 -19.66 4.06 20.45
C GLY A 168 -18.17 3.94 20.69
N ALA A 169 -17.37 4.78 20.04
CA ALA A 169 -15.95 4.84 20.29
C ALA A 169 -15.38 6.24 20.13
N LEU A 170 -14.30 6.48 20.88
CA LEU A 170 -13.41 7.62 20.76
C LEU A 170 -12.04 7.10 20.34
N THR A 171 -11.41 7.71 19.35
CA THR A 171 -10.11 7.33 18.85
C THR A 171 -9.21 8.56 18.73
N TYR A 172 -8.00 8.45 19.25
CA TYR A 172 -6.96 9.44 19.07
C TYR A 172 -5.78 8.80 18.33
N LYS A 173 -5.29 9.46 17.28
CA LYS A 173 -4.17 8.98 16.46
C LYS A 173 -3.08 10.03 16.38
N ILE A 174 -1.84 9.57 16.36
CA ILE A 174 -0.64 10.37 16.05
C ILE A 174 -0.07 9.78 14.77
N GLU A 175 0.04 10.59 13.73
CA GLU A 175 0.48 10.22 12.39
C GLU A 175 1.79 10.96 12.09
N GLN A 176 2.85 10.22 11.78
CA GLN A 176 4.15 10.77 11.44
C GLN A 176 4.64 10.15 10.15
N ILE A 177 4.83 10.97 9.12
CA ILE A 177 5.34 10.53 7.83
C ILE A 177 6.57 11.36 7.49
N LYS A 178 7.61 10.68 7.03
CA LYS A 178 8.82 11.31 6.48
C LYS A 178 9.10 10.68 5.15
N GLU A 179 9.21 11.51 4.14
CA GLU A 179 9.55 11.14 2.78
C GLU A 179 10.78 11.91 2.34
N ASN A 180 11.64 11.23 1.60
CA ASN A 180 12.79 11.85 0.95
C ASN A 180 12.98 11.18 -0.39
N SER A 181 12.80 11.94 -1.47
CA SER A 181 12.91 11.49 -2.84
C SER A 181 13.99 12.24 -3.56
N ALA A 182 14.80 11.50 -4.30
CA ALA A 182 15.83 12.04 -5.18
C ALA A 182 15.89 11.20 -6.44
N GLU A 183 15.35 11.74 -7.51
CA GLU A 183 15.25 11.08 -8.81
C GLU A 183 15.83 11.97 -9.90
N TYR A 184 16.44 11.36 -10.91
CA TYR A 184 16.82 12.02 -12.14
C TYR A 184 16.83 11.07 -13.33
N GLU A 185 16.63 11.61 -14.51
CA GLU A 185 16.74 10.89 -15.76
C GLU A 185 17.56 11.71 -16.75
N TYR A 186 18.57 11.05 -17.34
CA TYR A 186 19.30 11.52 -18.51
C TYR A 186 18.87 10.72 -19.72
N ARG A 187 18.72 11.39 -20.86
CA ARG A 187 18.34 10.73 -22.10
C ARG A 187 18.98 11.38 -23.31
N ASP A 188 19.45 10.53 -24.22
CA ASP A 188 19.71 10.86 -25.60
C ASP A 188 18.92 9.92 -26.49
N SER A 189 18.11 10.47 -27.35
CA SER A 189 17.26 9.71 -28.30
C SER A 189 17.78 9.72 -29.72
N ALA A 190 19.05 10.08 -29.92
CA ALA A 190 19.67 10.25 -31.25
C ALA A 190 18.83 11.18 -32.17
N GLY A 191 18.19 12.20 -31.56
CA GLY A 191 17.39 13.19 -32.29
C GLY A 191 15.93 12.82 -32.58
N TYR A 192 15.46 11.63 -32.16
CA TYR A 192 14.08 11.22 -32.40
C TYR A 192 13.07 11.86 -31.44
N ASN A 193 13.36 11.91 -30.14
CA ASN A 193 12.46 12.46 -29.12
C ASN A 193 13.05 13.68 -28.38
N VAL A 194 14.38 13.73 -28.30
CA VAL A 194 15.13 14.81 -27.66
C VAL A 194 16.19 15.27 -28.65
N PRO A 195 16.50 16.57 -28.77
CA PRO A 195 17.58 17.04 -29.62
C PRO A 195 18.89 16.31 -29.30
N HIS A 196 19.53 15.75 -30.32
CA HIS A 196 20.79 15.07 -30.18
C HIS A 196 21.94 16.09 -30.31
N THR A 197 22.67 16.29 -29.22
CA THR A 197 23.80 17.20 -29.18
C THR A 197 25.15 16.52 -29.50
N GLY A 198 25.21 15.19 -29.46
CA GLY A 198 26.33 14.36 -29.86
C GLY A 198 27.43 14.16 -28.81
N GLU A 199 27.44 14.89 -27.71
CA GLU A 199 28.55 14.85 -26.76
C GLU A 199 28.17 14.51 -25.32
N THR A 200 26.97 14.87 -24.86
CA THR A 200 26.52 14.67 -23.48
C THR A 200 25.10 14.20 -23.42
N LEU A 201 24.77 13.43 -22.38
CA LEU A 201 23.38 13.10 -22.05
C LEU A 201 22.72 14.30 -21.37
N ASP A 202 21.56 14.69 -21.87
CA ASP A 202 20.79 15.77 -21.27
C ASP A 202 19.93 15.26 -20.12
N MET A 203 19.89 16.02 -19.04
CA MET A 203 18.97 15.78 -17.95
C MET A 203 17.56 16.24 -18.35
N ILE A 204 16.66 15.29 -18.54
CA ILE A 204 15.28 15.57 -18.95
C ILE A 204 14.31 15.58 -17.78
N TYR A 205 14.70 15.02 -16.65
CA TYR A 205 13.89 14.96 -15.44
C TYR A 205 14.76 15.01 -14.20
N SER A 206 14.29 15.74 -13.20
CA SER A 206 14.88 15.74 -11.85
C SER A 206 13.81 16.07 -10.82
N LEU A 207 13.74 15.27 -9.76
CA LEU A 207 12.91 15.49 -8.60
C LEU A 207 13.76 15.43 -7.34
N ARG A 208 13.62 16.43 -6.48
CA ARG A 208 14.10 16.37 -5.09
C ARG A 208 12.98 16.85 -4.17
N ALA A 209 12.54 15.97 -3.28
CA ALA A 209 11.50 16.26 -2.33
C ALA A 209 11.90 15.79 -0.94
N ARG A 210 11.53 16.58 0.08
CA ARG A 210 11.61 16.21 1.48
C ARG A 210 10.33 16.64 2.16
N ASN A 211 9.50 15.67 2.46
CA ASN A 211 8.22 15.90 3.07
C ASN A 211 8.21 15.36 4.51
N LYS A 212 7.59 16.12 5.39
CA LYS A 212 7.37 15.72 6.77
C LYS A 212 5.95 16.06 7.16
N LEU A 213 5.23 15.06 7.63
CA LEU A 213 3.92 15.20 8.23
C LEU A 213 4.02 14.76 9.69
N ASP A 214 3.64 15.63 10.61
CA ASP A 214 3.35 15.30 12.00
C ASP A 214 1.93 15.78 12.25
N ALA A 215 0.99 14.87 12.40
CA ALA A 215 -0.42 15.19 12.52
C ALA A 215 -1.10 14.35 13.61
N LYS A 216 -2.21 14.89 14.11
CA LYS A 216 -3.06 14.23 15.09
C LYS A 216 -4.48 14.16 14.55
N ARG A 217 -5.13 13.05 14.80
CA ARG A 217 -6.51 12.83 14.38
C ARG A 217 -7.36 12.40 15.57
N PHE A 218 -8.48 13.06 15.74
CA PHE A 218 -9.51 12.68 16.69
C PHE A 218 -10.72 12.16 15.92
N GLU A 219 -11.24 11.01 16.32
CA GLU A 219 -12.43 10.43 15.74
C GLU A 219 -13.37 9.99 16.84
N ALA A 220 -14.67 10.20 16.64
CA ALA A 220 -15.73 9.71 17.50
C ALA A 220 -16.85 9.13 16.65
N TYR A 221 -17.46 8.05 17.10
CA TYR A 221 -18.68 7.55 16.48
C TYR A 221 -19.63 6.98 17.48
N VAL A 222 -20.91 6.99 17.12
CA VAL A 222 -21.97 6.23 17.77
C VAL A 222 -22.85 5.61 16.68
N GLN A 223 -23.20 4.34 16.88
CA GLN A 223 -24.10 3.61 15.99
C GLN A 223 -25.03 2.71 16.79
N ASP A 224 -26.21 2.47 16.26
CA ASP A 224 -27.15 1.47 16.76
C ASP A 224 -27.48 0.45 15.68
N THR A 225 -27.58 -0.79 16.09
CA THR A 225 -28.09 -1.90 15.30
C THR A 225 -29.43 -2.34 15.92
N TRP A 226 -30.51 -1.99 15.26
CA TRP A 226 -31.86 -2.37 15.68
C TRP A 226 -32.34 -3.61 14.92
N ASN A 227 -32.57 -4.72 15.65
CA ASN A 227 -33.11 -5.96 15.10
C ASN A 227 -34.57 -6.09 15.46
N PHE A 228 -35.43 -6.20 14.47
CA PHE A 228 -36.89 -6.41 14.67
C PHE A 228 -37.43 -7.37 13.62
N GLN A 229 -38.62 -7.85 13.80
CA GLN A 229 -39.26 -8.83 12.91
C GLN A 229 -40.75 -8.49 12.70
N SER A 230 -41.29 -8.96 11.56
CA SER A 230 -42.73 -8.91 11.32
C SER A 230 -43.49 -9.88 12.27
N ASN A 231 -44.78 -9.67 12.40
CA ASN A 231 -45.66 -10.53 13.23
C ASN A 231 -46.29 -11.68 12.43
N ASP A 232 -45.74 -12.03 11.26
CA ASP A 232 -46.28 -13.09 10.42
C ASP A 232 -45.92 -14.48 10.95
N SER A 233 -46.63 -15.52 10.48
CA SER A 233 -46.37 -16.92 10.86
C SER A 233 -44.97 -17.37 10.55
N VAL A 234 -44.38 -16.83 9.48
CA VAL A 234 -42.94 -16.97 9.13
C VAL A 234 -42.38 -15.54 9.08
N PRO A 235 -41.70 -15.09 10.13
CA PRO A 235 -41.36 -13.68 10.26
C PRO A 235 -40.26 -13.24 9.33
N THR A 236 -40.43 -12.10 8.67
CA THR A 236 -39.37 -11.38 8.00
C THR A 236 -38.52 -10.67 9.05
N LEU A 237 -37.20 -10.87 8.98
CA LEU A 237 -36.24 -10.24 9.89
C LEU A 237 -35.70 -8.95 9.28
N TYR A 238 -35.70 -7.89 10.09
CA TYR A 238 -35.15 -6.59 9.72
C TYR A 238 -33.95 -6.26 10.62
N ARG A 239 -32.88 -5.78 10.03
CA ARG A 239 -31.74 -5.23 10.75
C ARG A 239 -31.44 -3.84 10.20
N LEU A 240 -31.74 -2.82 10.97
CA LEU A 240 -31.45 -1.43 10.68
C LEU A 240 -30.18 -1.01 11.44
N ASN A 241 -29.13 -0.62 10.71
CA ASN A 241 -27.95 0.00 11.30
C ASN A 241 -27.99 1.49 10.97
N TYR A 242 -27.77 2.35 11.94
CA TYR A 242 -27.66 3.79 11.74
C TYR A 242 -26.71 4.38 12.76
N GLY A 243 -26.07 5.48 12.36
CA GLY A 243 -25.09 6.11 13.22
C GLY A 243 -24.48 7.35 12.60
N VAL A 244 -23.64 7.97 13.36
CA VAL A 244 -22.89 9.16 12.96
C VAL A 244 -21.44 9.03 13.38
N ARG A 245 -20.55 9.48 12.54
CA ARG A 245 -19.10 9.59 12.80
C ARG A 245 -18.68 11.04 12.67
N TYR A 246 -17.85 11.48 13.61
CA TYR A 246 -17.11 12.72 13.57
C TYR A 246 -15.61 12.41 13.42
N ALA A 247 -14.92 13.18 12.61
CA ALA A 247 -13.46 13.14 12.50
C ALA A 247 -12.91 14.56 12.40
N HIS A 248 -11.83 14.83 13.12
CA HIS A 248 -11.07 16.06 13.05
C HIS A 248 -9.60 15.74 12.80
N TRP A 249 -8.98 16.43 11.83
CA TRP A 249 -7.58 16.28 11.48
C TRP A 249 -6.85 17.62 11.61
N ASP A 250 -5.86 17.69 12.49
CA ASP A 250 -5.18 18.94 12.81
C ASP A 250 -4.24 19.45 11.69
N PHE A 251 -3.86 18.57 10.76
CA PHE A 251 -3.00 18.94 9.63
C PHE A 251 -3.61 20.04 8.74
N ASN A 252 -4.89 19.92 8.42
CA ASN A 252 -5.62 20.90 7.60
C ASN A 252 -6.72 21.63 8.39
N GLY A 253 -6.89 21.29 9.68
CA GLY A 253 -7.93 21.88 10.54
C GLY A 253 -9.36 21.44 10.21
N GLU A 254 -9.53 20.47 9.32
CA GLU A 254 -10.85 20.04 8.86
C GLU A 254 -11.56 19.13 9.84
N SER A 255 -12.89 19.33 9.91
CA SER A 255 -13.82 18.51 10.67
C SER A 255 -14.91 17.97 9.76
N ILE A 256 -15.18 16.68 9.84
CA ILE A 256 -16.16 15.99 9.00
C ILE A 256 -17.16 15.28 9.89
N VAL A 257 -18.45 15.44 9.59
CA VAL A 257 -19.54 14.65 10.17
C VAL A 257 -20.14 13.77 9.08
N SER A 258 -20.19 12.45 9.33
CA SER A 258 -20.63 11.45 8.35
C SER A 258 -21.77 10.62 8.93
N PRO A 259 -23.04 10.91 8.62
CA PRO A 259 -24.15 10.03 8.95
C PRO A 259 -24.15 8.80 8.04
N ARG A 260 -24.59 7.66 8.58
CA ARG A 260 -24.69 6.39 7.85
C ARG A 260 -25.94 5.64 8.27
N ALA A 261 -26.62 4.99 7.31
CA ALA A 261 -27.72 4.09 7.57
C ALA A 261 -27.68 2.93 6.56
N SER A 262 -28.07 1.74 7.02
CA SER A 262 -28.27 0.57 6.17
C SER A 262 -29.39 -0.30 6.72
N LEU A 263 -30.20 -0.85 5.82
CA LEU A 263 -31.27 -1.78 6.15
C LEU A 263 -30.99 -3.12 5.47
N ASN A 264 -31.02 -4.19 6.26
CA ASN A 264 -30.98 -5.56 5.78
C ASN A 264 -32.33 -6.21 6.05
N ILE A 265 -32.90 -6.86 5.04
CA ILE A 265 -34.17 -7.55 5.09
C ILE A 265 -33.92 -9.03 4.74
N THR A 266 -34.31 -9.92 5.63
CA THR A 266 -34.27 -11.38 5.40
C THR A 266 -35.73 -11.87 5.41
N PRO A 267 -36.33 -12.11 4.23
CA PRO A 267 -37.69 -12.59 4.13
C PRO A 267 -37.86 -13.96 4.80
N GLY A 268 -38.99 -14.16 5.45
CA GLY A 268 -39.38 -15.43 6.03
C GLY A 268 -40.23 -16.24 5.04
N TRP A 269 -39.60 -17.02 4.18
CA TRP A 269 -40.29 -17.96 3.26
C TRP A 269 -39.70 -19.35 3.32
#